data_79a392f591d6a4f7dcc3439d5f83f27a
#
_entry.id   79a392f591d6a4f7dcc3439d5f83f27a
#
_cell.length_a   1.000
_cell.length_b   1.000
_cell.length_c   1.000
_cell.angle_alpha   90.00
_cell.angle_beta   90.00
_cell.angle_gamma   90.00
#
_symmetry.space_group_name_H-M   'P 1'
#
loop_
_entity.id
_entity.type
_entity.pdbx_description
1 polymer ?
#
loop_
_entity_poly.entity_id
_entity_poly.type
_entity_poly.pdbx_seq_one_letter_code
_entity_poly.pdbx_strand_id
1 'polypeptide(L)'
;DSDIPTSLGAGAGVASAAEVCRLVASIDGDPTVPDVLSPGAVKLMTTEMPDHQFSLGWNFTPNKGPWIRTGSLVGTSALILRYADGECWVFITNTSTWKGHEFSKDTMALFAKLRQKYGSKMPKRNLFVK
;
A
#
# COMPACT_ATOMS: atom_id res chain seq x y z
N ASP A 1 5.08 -10.92 -25.36
CA ASP A 1 5.73 -11.58 -24.20
C ASP A 1 6.42 -10.48 -23.39
N SER A 2 5.97 -10.30 -22.13
CA SER A 2 6.60 -9.33 -21.23
C SER A 2 7.87 -9.96 -20.67
N ASP A 3 9.01 -9.31 -20.91
CA ASP A 3 10.26 -9.73 -20.29
C ASP A 3 10.27 -9.31 -18.81
N ILE A 4 9.85 -10.23 -17.95
CA ILE A 4 9.77 -10.02 -16.49
C ILE A 4 11.13 -9.61 -15.89
N PRO A 5 12.28 -10.22 -16.26
CA PRO A 5 13.58 -9.80 -15.75
C PRO A 5 13.93 -8.33 -16.00
N THR A 6 13.55 -7.78 -17.14
CA THR A 6 13.79 -6.35 -17.43
C THR A 6 12.85 -5.40 -16.72
N SER A 7 11.75 -5.92 -16.15
CA SER A 7 10.72 -5.15 -15.45
C SER A 7 10.85 -5.18 -13.92
N LEU A 8 11.97 -5.67 -13.36
CA LEU A 8 12.15 -5.85 -11.90
C LEU A 8 11.83 -4.59 -11.10
N GLY A 9 12.31 -3.42 -11.54
CA GLY A 9 12.04 -2.15 -10.88
C GLY A 9 10.62 -1.61 -11.12
N ALA A 10 9.91 -2.13 -12.12
CA ALA A 10 8.59 -1.64 -12.54
C ALA A 10 7.42 -2.51 -12.04
N GLY A 11 7.67 -3.56 -11.26
CA GLY A 11 6.58 -4.35 -10.71
C GLY A 11 6.78 -5.87 -10.70
N ALA A 12 7.94 -6.37 -11.13
CA ALA A 12 8.24 -7.82 -11.11
C ALA A 12 8.70 -8.33 -9.73
N GLY A 13 8.64 -7.50 -8.70
CA GLY A 13 8.94 -7.92 -7.33
C GLY A 13 7.91 -8.93 -6.82
N VAL A 14 8.38 -9.99 -6.15
CA VAL A 14 7.54 -11.03 -5.53
C VAL A 14 7.58 -10.84 -4.02
N ALA A 15 6.42 -10.69 -3.39
CA ALA A 15 6.28 -10.56 -1.95
C ALA A 15 4.93 -11.09 -1.48
N SER A 16 4.85 -11.56 -0.26
CA SER A 16 3.58 -11.83 0.41
C SER A 16 2.95 -10.53 0.92
N ALA A 17 1.63 -10.52 1.15
CA ALA A 17 0.94 -9.39 1.74
C ALA A 17 1.54 -8.99 3.11
N ALA A 18 1.98 -9.96 3.91
CA ALA A 18 2.63 -9.71 5.20
C ALA A 18 3.98 -9.00 5.05
N GLU A 19 4.78 -9.35 4.06
CA GLU A 19 6.05 -8.68 3.78
C GLU A 19 5.83 -7.25 3.31
N VAL A 20 4.81 -7.01 2.49
CA VAL A 20 4.43 -5.66 2.06
C VAL A 20 3.94 -4.82 3.24
N CYS A 21 3.13 -5.37 4.15
CA CYS A 21 2.75 -4.67 5.38
C CYS A 21 3.98 -4.31 6.23
N ARG A 22 4.95 -5.23 6.34
CA ARG A 22 6.20 -4.99 7.07
C ARG A 22 7.05 -3.90 6.42
N LEU A 23 7.14 -3.90 5.08
CA LEU A 23 7.81 -2.84 4.34
C LEU A 23 7.15 -1.48 4.63
N VAL A 24 5.81 -1.38 4.54
CA VAL A 24 5.09 -0.13 4.81
C VAL A 24 5.37 0.35 6.23
N ALA A 25 5.29 -0.54 7.23
CA ALA A 25 5.56 -0.20 8.63
C ALA A 25 7.02 0.27 8.88
N SER A 26 7.95 0.00 7.96
CA SER A 26 9.34 0.44 8.06
C SER A 26 9.66 1.74 7.30
N ILE A 27 8.66 2.36 6.68
CA ILE A 27 8.80 3.58 5.87
C ILE A 27 7.66 4.57 6.06
N ASP A 28 6.81 4.41 7.06
CA ASP A 28 5.57 5.18 7.20
C ASP A 28 5.60 6.29 8.25
N GLY A 29 6.69 6.43 8.97
CA GLY A 29 6.89 7.44 10.01
C GLY A 29 6.20 7.11 11.34
N ASP A 30 5.60 5.92 11.49
CA ASP A 30 4.98 5.51 12.74
C ASP A 30 6.05 5.02 13.74
N PRO A 31 6.12 5.59 14.95
CA PRO A 31 7.18 5.26 15.90
C PRO A 31 7.09 3.84 16.48
N THR A 32 6.03 3.09 16.21
CA THR A 32 5.87 1.71 16.71
C THR A 32 6.82 0.72 16.04
N VAL A 33 7.31 1.04 14.84
CA VAL A 33 8.36 0.30 14.13
C VAL A 33 9.43 1.29 13.71
N PRO A 34 10.73 1.02 13.97
CA PRO A 34 11.80 1.90 13.49
C PRO A 34 11.81 1.98 11.96
N ASP A 35 11.71 3.20 11.44
CA ASP A 35 11.84 3.44 10.01
C ASP A 35 13.26 3.21 9.50
N VAL A 36 13.38 2.69 8.28
CA VAL A 36 14.65 2.66 7.53
C VAL A 36 14.91 3.97 6.80
N LEU A 37 13.92 4.84 6.70
CA LEU A 37 14.01 6.18 6.12
C LEU A 37 14.07 7.24 7.20
N SER A 38 14.78 8.34 6.93
CA SER A 38 14.75 9.50 7.83
C SER A 38 13.36 10.17 7.80
N PRO A 39 12.96 10.89 8.88
CA PRO A 39 11.68 11.62 8.88
C PRO A 39 11.54 12.62 7.73
N GLY A 40 12.65 13.23 7.29
CA GLY A 40 12.66 14.10 6.12
C GLY A 40 12.39 13.35 4.82
N ALA A 41 12.91 12.14 4.66
CA ALA A 41 12.67 11.30 3.51
C ALA A 41 11.22 10.79 3.47
N VAL A 42 10.66 10.38 4.61
CA VAL A 42 9.24 10.00 4.73
C VAL A 42 8.34 11.18 4.35
N LYS A 43 8.64 12.38 4.89
CA LYS A 43 7.90 13.59 4.55
C LYS A 43 7.97 13.90 3.04
N LEU A 44 9.16 13.82 2.44
CA LEU A 44 9.33 14.05 1.00
C LEU A 44 8.55 13.02 0.18
N MET A 45 8.61 11.75 0.55
CA MET A 45 7.92 10.66 -0.12
C MET A 45 6.40 10.82 -0.08
N THR A 46 5.86 11.38 1.00
CA THR A 46 4.41 11.52 1.22
C THR A 46 3.84 12.91 0.88
N THR A 47 4.71 13.84 0.46
CA THR A 47 4.26 15.17 0.00
C THR A 47 3.86 15.10 -1.46
N GLU A 48 2.63 15.52 -1.77
CA GLU A 48 2.18 15.65 -3.17
C GLU A 48 2.97 16.75 -3.88
N MET A 49 3.47 16.43 -5.07
CA MET A 49 4.19 17.41 -5.90
C MET A 49 3.19 18.35 -6.57
N PRO A 50 3.41 19.69 -6.57
CA PRO A 50 2.46 20.66 -7.12
C PRO A 50 2.04 20.39 -8.57
N ASP A 51 2.97 19.92 -9.40
CA ASP A 51 2.75 19.68 -10.83
C ASP A 51 2.43 18.21 -11.16
N HIS A 52 2.48 17.33 -10.18
CA HIS A 52 2.23 15.91 -10.35
C HIS A 52 1.25 15.45 -9.26
N GLN A 53 0.15 14.86 -9.67
CA GLN A 53 -0.87 14.32 -8.77
C GLN A 53 -0.40 13.05 -8.01
N PHE A 54 0.91 12.82 -7.95
CA PHE A 54 1.50 11.61 -7.36
C PHE A 54 2.58 11.98 -6.35
N SER A 55 2.60 11.25 -5.26
CA SER A 55 3.70 11.24 -4.29
C SER A 55 4.76 10.23 -4.71
N LEU A 56 5.97 10.31 -4.15
CA LEU A 56 7.04 9.36 -4.46
C LEU A 56 6.70 7.97 -3.91
N GLY A 57 6.49 7.02 -4.82
CA GLY A 57 6.13 5.64 -4.48
C GLY A 57 4.66 5.39 -4.16
N TRP A 58 3.84 6.43 -4.02
CA TRP A 58 2.41 6.36 -3.76
C TRP A 58 1.62 6.96 -4.92
N ASN A 59 0.43 6.44 -5.19
CA ASN A 59 -0.51 7.07 -6.12
C ASN A 59 -1.17 8.29 -5.47
N PHE A 60 -1.48 8.17 -4.17
CA PHE A 60 -2.15 9.19 -3.39
C PHE A 60 -1.68 9.15 -1.93
N THR A 61 -1.45 10.32 -1.34
CA THR A 61 -1.15 10.53 0.08
C THR A 61 -2.00 11.66 0.66
N PRO A 62 -3.34 11.54 0.69
CA PRO A 62 -4.20 12.62 1.14
C PRO A 62 -3.97 12.93 2.62
N ASN A 63 -4.10 14.21 3.01
CA ASN A 63 -3.97 14.66 4.40
C ASN A 63 -4.98 13.98 5.36
N LYS A 64 -6.14 13.57 4.82
CA LYS A 64 -7.19 12.84 5.54
C LYS A 64 -7.63 11.66 4.70
N GLY A 65 -7.15 10.50 5.03
CA GLY A 65 -7.46 9.28 4.31
C GLY A 65 -6.24 8.37 4.21
N PRO A 66 -6.38 7.19 3.60
CA PRO A 66 -5.26 6.29 3.45
C PRO A 66 -4.30 6.76 2.35
N TRP A 67 -3.01 6.55 2.55
CA TRP A 67 -2.06 6.51 1.45
C TRP A 67 -2.37 5.30 0.59
N ILE A 68 -2.33 5.49 -0.73
CA ILE A 68 -2.80 4.49 -1.68
C ILE A 68 -1.69 4.15 -2.66
N ARG A 69 -1.44 2.86 -2.83
CA ARG A 69 -0.63 2.32 -3.92
C ARG A 69 -1.37 1.19 -4.60
N THR A 70 -1.53 1.28 -5.90
CA THR A 70 -2.11 0.22 -6.73
C THR A 70 -1.04 -0.37 -7.65
N GLY A 71 -1.21 -1.60 -8.04
CA GLY A 71 -0.42 -2.28 -9.05
C GLY A 71 -1.29 -3.22 -9.87
N SER A 72 -1.02 -3.29 -11.17
CA SER A 72 -1.68 -4.22 -12.08
C SER A 72 -0.72 -4.62 -13.19
N LEU A 73 -0.51 -5.91 -13.31
CA LEU A 73 0.14 -6.56 -14.46
C LEU A 73 -0.76 -7.67 -14.96
N VAL A 74 -0.43 -8.21 -16.15
CA VAL A 74 -1.16 -9.38 -16.67
C VAL A 74 -1.08 -10.53 -15.66
N GLY A 75 -2.22 -10.99 -15.20
CA GLY A 75 -2.33 -12.08 -14.22
C GLY A 75 -2.19 -11.66 -12.75
N THR A 76 -1.99 -10.36 -12.42
CA THR A 76 -1.85 -9.92 -11.03
C THR A 76 -2.53 -8.59 -10.75
N SER A 77 -2.96 -8.39 -9.51
CA SER A 77 -3.41 -7.09 -9.02
C SER A 77 -2.97 -6.90 -7.57
N ALA A 78 -2.61 -5.67 -7.22
CA ALA A 78 -2.19 -5.32 -5.87
C ALA A 78 -2.79 -3.99 -5.43
N LEU A 79 -3.04 -3.88 -4.12
CA LEU A 79 -3.50 -2.66 -3.46
C LEU A 79 -2.87 -2.57 -2.09
N ILE A 80 -2.35 -1.40 -1.76
CA ILE A 80 -1.88 -1.04 -0.42
C ILE A 80 -2.68 0.17 0.04
N LEU A 81 -3.23 0.10 1.26
CA LEU A 81 -3.85 1.21 1.96
C LEU A 81 -3.18 1.37 3.32
N ARG A 82 -2.55 2.53 3.58
CA ARG A 82 -2.03 2.88 4.89
C ARG A 82 -2.87 4.03 5.44
N TYR A 83 -3.65 3.75 6.47
CA TYR A 83 -4.53 4.72 7.13
C TYR A 83 -3.77 5.60 8.11
N ALA A 84 -4.30 6.79 8.40
CA ALA A 84 -3.68 7.78 9.28
C ALA A 84 -3.49 7.29 10.73
N ASP A 85 -4.27 6.30 11.17
CA ASP A 85 -4.16 5.66 12.49
C ASP A 85 -3.14 4.50 12.54
N GLY A 86 -2.33 4.32 11.49
CA GLY A 86 -1.29 3.30 11.42
C GLY A 86 -1.75 1.96 10.84
N GLU A 87 -3.04 1.73 10.66
CA GLU A 87 -3.50 0.49 10.03
C GLU A 87 -3.00 0.39 8.58
N CYS A 88 -2.43 -0.76 8.23
CA CYS A 88 -2.03 -1.07 6.85
C CYS A 88 -2.84 -2.27 6.35
N TRP A 89 -3.48 -2.10 5.20
CA TRP A 89 -4.26 -3.12 4.52
C TRP A 89 -3.65 -3.41 3.16
N VAL A 90 -3.33 -4.67 2.92
CA VAL A 90 -2.71 -5.11 1.68
C VAL A 90 -3.55 -6.19 1.04
N PHE A 91 -3.79 -6.04 -0.25
CA PHE A 91 -4.41 -7.05 -1.11
C PHE A 91 -3.45 -7.37 -2.25
N ILE A 92 -3.20 -8.64 -2.46
CA ILE A 92 -2.42 -9.14 -3.59
C ILE A 92 -3.15 -10.37 -4.15
N THR A 93 -3.30 -10.42 -5.45
CA THR A 93 -3.84 -11.58 -6.15
C THR A 93 -3.00 -11.91 -7.38
N ASN A 94 -2.88 -13.18 -7.67
CA ASN A 94 -2.26 -13.73 -8.88
C ASN A 94 -3.28 -13.96 -10.00
N THR A 95 -4.39 -13.25 -9.99
CA THR A 95 -5.44 -13.33 -10.99
C THR A 95 -5.75 -11.94 -11.52
N SER A 96 -5.77 -11.77 -12.84
CA SER A 96 -6.28 -10.57 -13.48
C SER A 96 -7.79 -10.56 -13.48
N THR A 97 -8.35 -9.37 -13.34
CA THR A 97 -9.78 -9.13 -13.51
C THR A 97 -10.05 -8.42 -14.83
N TRP A 98 -11.21 -8.68 -15.43
CA TRP A 98 -11.70 -7.95 -16.59
C TRP A 98 -12.01 -6.46 -16.28
N LYS A 99 -12.15 -6.10 -15.00
CA LYS A 99 -12.47 -4.73 -14.54
C LYS A 99 -11.29 -3.75 -14.64
N GLY A 100 -10.08 -4.22 -14.91
CA GLY A 100 -8.90 -3.36 -14.97
C GLY A 100 -8.72 -2.55 -13.67
N HIS A 101 -8.50 -1.24 -13.78
CA HIS A 101 -8.28 -0.34 -12.64
C HIS A 101 -9.52 -0.16 -11.73
N GLU A 102 -10.72 -0.42 -12.21
CA GLU A 102 -11.94 -0.38 -11.38
C GLU A 102 -11.93 -1.43 -10.27
N PHE A 103 -11.20 -2.52 -10.45
CA PHE A 103 -11.04 -3.54 -9.43
C PHE A 103 -10.38 -3.01 -8.15
N SER A 104 -9.42 -2.11 -8.28
CA SER A 104 -8.80 -1.46 -7.11
C SER A 104 -9.82 -0.62 -6.33
N LYS A 105 -10.74 0.07 -7.02
CA LYS A 105 -11.83 0.83 -6.37
C LYS A 105 -12.80 -0.10 -5.63
N ASP A 106 -13.18 -1.21 -6.24
CA ASP A 106 -14.04 -2.22 -5.59
C ASP A 106 -13.37 -2.80 -4.34
N THR A 107 -12.07 -3.08 -4.42
CA THR A 107 -11.29 -3.61 -3.30
C THR A 107 -11.15 -2.58 -2.17
N MET A 108 -10.92 -1.30 -2.50
CA MET A 108 -10.91 -0.21 -1.52
C MET A 108 -12.27 -0.08 -0.82
N ALA A 109 -13.37 -0.14 -1.58
CA ALA A 109 -14.72 -0.09 -1.01
C ALA A 109 -15.01 -1.28 -0.08
N LEU A 110 -14.53 -2.47 -0.45
CA LEU A 110 -14.62 -3.66 0.41
C LEU A 110 -13.82 -3.47 1.70
N PHE A 111 -12.58 -3.00 1.63
CA PHE A 111 -11.75 -2.74 2.80
C PHE A 111 -12.38 -1.69 3.73
N ALA A 112 -12.95 -0.62 3.18
CA ALA A 112 -13.66 0.38 3.98
C ALA A 112 -14.85 -0.23 4.74
N LYS A 113 -15.64 -1.09 4.10
CA LYS A 113 -16.75 -1.82 4.74
C LYS A 113 -16.27 -2.80 5.82
N LEU A 114 -15.20 -3.54 5.54
CA LEU A 114 -14.62 -4.47 6.51
C LEU A 114 -14.06 -3.72 7.73
N ARG A 115 -13.36 -2.62 7.50
CA ARG A 115 -12.83 -1.75 8.56
C ARG A 115 -13.95 -1.17 9.43
N GLN A 116 -15.00 -0.65 8.81
CA GLN A 116 -16.18 -0.15 9.53
C GLN A 116 -16.85 -1.24 10.39
N LYS A 117 -17.00 -2.45 9.84
CA LYS A 117 -17.71 -3.54 10.51
C LYS A 117 -16.88 -4.24 11.58
N TYR A 118 -15.58 -4.38 11.36
CA TYR A 118 -14.72 -5.25 12.16
C TYR A 118 -13.53 -4.52 12.81
N GLY A 119 -13.27 -3.26 12.48
CA GLY A 119 -12.08 -2.54 12.96
C GLY A 119 -11.93 -2.52 14.48
N SER A 120 -13.04 -2.39 15.21
CA SER A 120 -13.02 -2.44 16.69
C SER A 120 -12.70 -3.84 17.26
N LYS A 121 -12.82 -4.90 16.46
CA LYS A 121 -12.57 -6.29 16.83
C LYS A 121 -11.19 -6.79 16.37
N MET A 122 -10.48 -6.00 15.57
CA MET A 122 -9.15 -6.36 15.11
C MET A 122 -8.12 -6.22 16.24
N PRO A 123 -7.13 -7.12 16.30
CA PRO A 123 -6.04 -7.00 17.27
C PRO A 123 -5.29 -5.70 17.04
N LYS A 124 -5.24 -4.84 18.06
CA LYS A 124 -4.46 -3.59 18.02
C LYS A 124 -3.03 -3.83 18.50
N ARG A 125 -2.36 -4.77 17.88
CA ARG A 125 -0.94 -5.05 18.16
C ARG A 125 -0.17 -5.16 16.84
N ASN A 126 1.03 -4.60 16.85
CA ASN A 126 1.95 -4.84 15.75
C ASN A 126 2.52 -6.26 15.87
N LEU A 127 2.24 -7.12 14.90
CA LEU A 127 2.72 -8.51 14.88
C LEU A 127 4.18 -8.62 14.41
N PHE A 128 4.79 -7.52 13.97
CA PHE A 128 6.16 -7.47 13.45
C PHE A 128 7.19 -6.99 14.48
N VAL A 129 6.73 -6.51 15.64
CA VAL A 129 7.59 -6.18 16.78
C VAL A 129 7.66 -7.41 17.68
N LYS A 130 8.88 -7.85 18.01
CA LYS A 130 9.15 -8.92 18.98
C LYS A 130 9.10 -8.39 20.39
#